data_cfb43b6f745ec15d0ea3aa60562c4430
#
_entry.id   cfb43b6f745ec15d0ea3aa60562c4430
#
_cell.length_a   1.000
_cell.length_b   1.000
_cell.length_c   1.000
_cell.angle_alpha   90.00
_cell.angle_beta   90.00
_cell.angle_gamma   90.00
#
_symmetry.space_group_name_H-M   'P 1'
#
loop_
_entity.id
_entity.type
_entity.pdbx_description
1 polymer ?
#
loop_
_entity_poly.entity_id
_entity_poly.type
_entity_poly.pdbx_seq_one_letter_code
_entity_poly.pdbx_strand_id
1 'polypeptide(L)'
;MELNKIYNEDCLVGMKKIPDASVDCIICDLPYGVLNKKSEGGGWDSIIPLEPLWKEYLRITKPNAAIILFCQGMFTAQLMMSQPKLWKYNLIWSKQRVTGFLNANKMPLRSHEDIAVFYRKQPIYNPQMVKCAPHQRNHRRGDGSHSLKRGCYGDHKEVPTIVSDEKFPKSIICFDKEHSADTFHPTQKPEIGRAHV
;
A
#
# COMPACT_ATOMS: atom_id res chain seq x y z
N MET A 1 -14.39 -6.99 20.75
CA MET A 1 -12.93 -7.27 20.77
C MET A 1 -12.23 -6.28 21.67
N GLU A 2 -11.21 -6.72 22.41
CA GLU A 2 -10.34 -5.83 23.19
C GLU A 2 -9.39 -5.08 22.24
N LEU A 3 -9.11 -3.82 22.54
CA LEU A 3 -8.18 -3.00 21.76
C LEU A 3 -6.72 -3.38 22.11
N ASN A 4 -5.80 -3.13 21.18
CA ASN A 4 -4.35 -3.36 21.35
C ASN A 4 -3.98 -4.81 21.67
N LYS A 5 -4.74 -5.76 21.14
CA LYS A 5 -4.53 -7.19 21.36
C LYS A 5 -4.36 -7.91 20.02
N ILE A 6 -3.43 -8.86 19.99
CA ILE A 6 -3.24 -9.77 18.87
C ILE A 6 -4.16 -10.98 19.04
N TYR A 7 -4.93 -11.29 17.99
CA TYR A 7 -5.82 -12.43 17.95
C TYR A 7 -5.26 -13.46 16.96
N ASN A 8 -4.94 -14.64 17.43
CA ASN A 8 -4.49 -15.75 16.59
C ASN A 8 -5.70 -16.63 16.23
N GLU A 9 -6.46 -16.20 15.23
CA GLU A 9 -7.66 -16.89 14.73
C GLU A 9 -7.88 -16.61 13.24
N ASP A 10 -8.74 -17.37 12.60
CA ASP A 10 -9.16 -17.08 11.23
C ASP A 10 -9.78 -15.68 11.13
N CYS A 11 -9.28 -14.86 10.20
CA CYS A 11 -9.67 -13.46 10.10
C CYS A 11 -11.15 -13.29 9.72
N LEU A 12 -11.73 -14.19 8.93
CA LEU A 12 -13.15 -14.13 8.56
C LEU A 12 -14.05 -14.45 9.76
N VAL A 13 -13.57 -15.24 10.73
CA VAL A 13 -14.26 -15.49 12.01
C VAL A 13 -14.04 -14.32 12.97
N GLY A 14 -12.79 -13.85 13.09
CA GLY A 14 -12.43 -12.75 13.97
C GLY A 14 -13.15 -11.45 13.62
N MET A 15 -13.21 -11.10 12.36
CA MET A 15 -13.87 -9.88 11.90
C MET A 15 -15.36 -9.81 12.24
N LYS A 16 -16.06 -10.94 12.33
CA LYS A 16 -17.47 -10.97 12.76
C LYS A 16 -17.72 -10.42 14.17
N LYS A 17 -16.67 -10.39 14.99
CA LYS A 17 -16.71 -9.84 16.37
C LYS A 17 -16.49 -8.31 16.39
N ILE A 18 -16.14 -7.71 15.26
CA ILE A 18 -15.89 -6.26 15.13
C ILE A 18 -17.20 -5.57 14.75
N PRO A 19 -17.61 -4.50 15.44
CA PRO A 19 -18.81 -3.74 15.09
C PRO A 19 -18.73 -3.14 13.68
N ASP A 20 -19.89 -2.93 13.06
CA ASP A 20 -20.00 -2.27 11.77
C ASP A 20 -19.48 -0.82 11.85
N ALA A 21 -18.81 -0.37 10.78
CA ALA A 21 -18.31 0.99 10.62
C ALA A 21 -17.50 1.52 11.83
N SER A 22 -16.71 0.65 12.47
CA SER A 22 -15.91 1.00 13.66
C SER A 22 -14.42 1.18 13.38
N VAL A 23 -13.92 0.68 12.24
CA VAL A 23 -12.50 0.66 11.89
C VAL A 23 -12.16 1.86 11.00
N ASP A 24 -11.13 2.62 11.39
CA ASP A 24 -10.66 3.81 10.66
C ASP A 24 -9.72 3.48 9.51
N CYS A 25 -8.95 2.39 9.61
CA CYS A 25 -8.02 1.96 8.58
C CYS A 25 -7.74 0.46 8.71
N ILE A 26 -7.54 -0.21 7.58
CA ILE A 26 -7.01 -1.57 7.53
C ILE A 26 -5.66 -1.52 6.83
N ILE A 27 -4.62 -2.09 7.47
CA ILE A 27 -3.32 -2.34 6.86
C ILE A 27 -3.05 -3.84 7.02
N CYS A 28 -2.95 -4.56 5.91
CA CYS A 28 -2.86 -6.01 5.96
C CYS A 28 -1.89 -6.58 4.94
N ASP A 29 -1.09 -7.56 5.38
CA ASP A 29 -0.24 -8.40 4.56
C ASP A 29 -0.94 -9.74 4.38
N LEU A 30 -1.65 -9.88 3.27
CA LEU A 30 -2.42 -11.09 2.95
C LEU A 30 -1.50 -12.22 2.46
N PRO A 31 -1.88 -13.49 2.58
CA PRO A 31 -1.19 -14.58 1.91
C PRO A 31 -1.37 -14.49 0.38
N TYR A 32 -0.27 -14.55 -0.37
CA TYR A 32 -0.27 -14.35 -1.84
C TYR A 32 -0.46 -15.65 -2.64
N GLY A 33 -0.37 -16.81 -1.98
CA GLY A 33 -0.46 -18.12 -2.63
C GLY A 33 0.76 -18.48 -3.51
N VAL A 34 1.92 -17.88 -3.25
CA VAL A 34 3.14 -18.03 -4.07
C VAL A 34 4.13 -19.03 -3.49
N LEU A 35 3.98 -19.42 -2.23
CA LEU A 35 4.87 -20.37 -1.60
C LEU A 35 4.47 -21.81 -1.95
N ASN A 36 5.48 -22.67 -2.04
CA ASN A 36 5.25 -24.07 -2.36
C ASN A 36 4.53 -24.76 -1.20
N LYS A 37 3.28 -25.18 -1.43
CA LYS A 37 2.45 -25.89 -0.44
C LYS A 37 3.03 -27.23 0.02
N LYS A 38 3.96 -27.80 -0.74
CA LYS A 38 4.64 -29.08 -0.41
C LYS A 38 5.88 -28.90 0.47
N SER A 39 6.38 -27.67 0.64
CA SER A 39 7.49 -27.40 1.54
C SER A 39 7.01 -27.32 2.98
N GLU A 40 7.80 -27.82 3.94
CA GLU A 40 7.55 -27.59 5.36
C GLU A 40 7.37 -26.10 5.63
N GLY A 41 6.24 -25.69 6.22
CA GLY A 41 5.90 -24.29 6.51
C GLY A 41 5.24 -23.50 5.37
N GLY A 42 5.00 -24.07 4.17
CA GLY A 42 4.34 -23.36 3.06
C GLY A 42 2.81 -23.41 3.06
N GLY A 43 2.22 -24.25 3.92
CA GLY A 43 0.76 -24.50 3.92
C GLY A 43 -0.11 -23.31 4.36
N TRP A 44 0.46 -22.36 5.06
CA TRP A 44 -0.24 -21.13 5.50
C TRP A 44 -0.45 -20.11 4.37
N ASP A 45 0.33 -20.15 3.29
CA ASP A 45 0.23 -19.22 2.17
C ASP A 45 -0.90 -19.62 1.20
N SER A 46 -2.11 -19.66 1.71
CA SER A 46 -3.30 -19.91 0.90
C SER A 46 -4.10 -18.63 0.77
N ILE A 47 -4.44 -18.24 -0.47
CA ILE A 47 -5.22 -17.02 -0.74
C ILE A 47 -6.56 -17.13 -0.01
N ILE A 48 -6.85 -16.11 0.80
CA ILE A 48 -8.15 -15.97 1.47
C ILE A 48 -9.20 -15.64 0.39
N PRO A 49 -10.38 -16.30 0.40
CA PRO A 49 -11.44 -15.98 -0.56
C PRO A 49 -11.80 -14.50 -0.54
N LEU A 50 -11.61 -13.82 -1.67
CA LEU A 50 -11.70 -12.34 -1.72
C LEU A 50 -13.13 -11.83 -1.51
N GLU A 51 -14.15 -12.55 -1.97
CA GLU A 51 -15.53 -12.11 -1.82
C GLU A 51 -15.96 -11.98 -0.34
N PRO A 52 -15.85 -13.02 0.52
CA PRO A 52 -16.15 -12.89 1.93
C PRO A 52 -15.21 -11.92 2.66
N LEU A 53 -13.92 -11.83 2.25
CA LEU A 53 -12.98 -10.87 2.82
C LEU A 53 -13.46 -9.43 2.60
N TRP A 54 -13.81 -9.07 1.37
CA TRP A 54 -14.31 -7.73 1.04
C TRP A 54 -15.63 -7.42 1.72
N LYS A 55 -16.51 -8.42 1.85
CA LYS A 55 -17.77 -8.24 2.58
C LYS A 55 -17.51 -7.77 4.03
N GLU A 56 -16.59 -8.44 4.73
CA GLU A 56 -16.24 -8.07 6.10
C GLU A 56 -15.45 -6.75 6.15
N TYR A 57 -14.47 -6.53 5.28
CA TYR A 57 -13.74 -5.26 5.23
C TYR A 57 -14.67 -4.06 5.05
N LEU A 58 -15.61 -4.16 4.13
CA LEU A 58 -16.57 -3.08 3.86
C LEU A 58 -17.61 -2.89 4.97
N ARG A 59 -17.93 -3.96 5.71
CA ARG A 59 -18.84 -3.90 6.86
C ARG A 59 -18.18 -3.18 8.04
N ILE A 60 -16.95 -3.59 8.41
CA ILE A 60 -16.28 -3.08 9.62
C ILE A 60 -15.68 -1.69 9.44
N THR A 61 -15.33 -1.29 8.21
CA THR A 61 -14.67 0.00 7.96
C THR A 61 -15.65 1.15 7.89
N LYS A 62 -15.24 2.31 8.41
CA LYS A 62 -15.94 3.58 8.25
C LYS A 62 -16.01 3.99 6.77
N PRO A 63 -16.96 4.83 6.34
CA PRO A 63 -17.10 5.24 4.94
C PRO A 63 -15.85 5.89 4.33
N ASN A 64 -15.06 6.59 5.15
CA ASN A 64 -13.82 7.27 4.77
C ASN A 64 -12.56 6.53 5.24
N ALA A 65 -12.67 5.25 5.57
CA ALA A 65 -11.51 4.44 5.91
C ALA A 65 -10.70 4.05 4.68
N ALA A 66 -9.38 3.98 4.83
CA ALA A 66 -8.49 3.37 3.85
C ALA A 66 -8.34 1.87 4.12
N ILE A 67 -8.25 1.08 3.06
CA ILE A 67 -7.89 -0.35 3.11
C ILE A 67 -6.62 -0.50 2.29
N ILE A 68 -5.53 -0.88 2.94
CA ILE A 68 -4.17 -0.87 2.42
C ILE A 68 -3.66 -2.31 2.49
N LEU A 69 -3.41 -2.91 1.32
CA LEU A 69 -3.08 -4.32 1.21
C LEU A 69 -1.75 -4.50 0.51
N PHE A 70 -0.81 -5.18 1.19
CA PHE A 70 0.42 -5.64 0.56
C PHE A 70 0.08 -6.74 -0.45
N CYS A 71 0.74 -6.70 -1.59
CA CYS A 71 0.49 -7.64 -2.67
C CYS A 71 1.68 -7.72 -3.62
N GLN A 72 1.68 -8.73 -4.49
CA GLN A 72 2.76 -8.94 -5.46
C GLN A 72 2.29 -9.75 -6.66
N GLY A 73 2.80 -9.39 -7.85
CA GLY A 73 2.64 -10.15 -9.07
C GLY A 73 1.16 -10.35 -9.46
N MET A 74 0.77 -11.59 -9.76
CA MET A 74 -0.61 -11.90 -10.20
C MET A 74 -1.64 -11.60 -9.08
N PHE A 75 -1.25 -11.74 -7.82
CA PHE A 75 -2.14 -11.45 -6.71
C PHE A 75 -2.52 -9.95 -6.66
N THR A 76 -1.60 -9.05 -7.03
CA THR A 76 -1.92 -7.60 -7.20
C THR A 76 -3.05 -7.40 -8.19
N ALA A 77 -2.98 -8.04 -9.37
CA ALA A 77 -4.03 -7.95 -10.38
C ALA A 77 -5.37 -8.52 -9.89
N GLN A 78 -5.34 -9.65 -9.20
CA GLN A 78 -6.55 -10.26 -8.61
C GLN A 78 -7.23 -9.33 -7.58
N LEU A 79 -6.44 -8.70 -6.70
CA LEU A 79 -6.97 -7.73 -5.73
C LEU A 79 -7.61 -6.53 -6.42
N MET A 80 -6.91 -5.92 -7.38
CA MET A 80 -7.42 -4.76 -8.11
C MET A 80 -8.72 -5.10 -8.85
N MET A 81 -8.76 -6.24 -9.52
CA MET A 81 -9.92 -6.69 -10.28
C MET A 81 -11.08 -7.14 -9.40
N SER A 82 -10.82 -7.57 -8.17
CA SER A 82 -11.87 -7.95 -7.23
C SER A 82 -12.70 -6.75 -6.76
N GLN A 83 -12.12 -5.53 -6.74
CA GLN A 83 -12.80 -4.29 -6.34
C GLN A 83 -12.34 -3.07 -7.17
N PRO A 84 -12.57 -3.07 -8.49
CA PRO A 84 -12.02 -2.03 -9.38
C PRO A 84 -12.57 -0.62 -9.10
N LYS A 85 -13.76 -0.49 -8.54
CA LYS A 85 -14.35 0.79 -8.15
C LYS A 85 -13.74 1.36 -6.86
N LEU A 86 -13.29 0.51 -5.97
CA LEU A 86 -12.68 0.89 -4.69
C LEU A 86 -11.17 1.11 -4.82
N TRP A 87 -10.50 0.39 -5.71
CA TRP A 87 -9.09 0.59 -5.98
C TRP A 87 -8.82 2.01 -6.49
N LYS A 88 -7.77 2.65 -5.95
CA LYS A 88 -7.42 4.04 -6.30
C LYS A 88 -6.03 4.15 -6.90
N TYR A 89 -5.04 3.57 -6.23
CA TYR A 89 -3.65 3.59 -6.69
C TYR A 89 -2.84 2.50 -5.98
N ASN A 90 -1.63 2.26 -6.50
CA ASN A 90 -0.64 1.46 -5.81
C ASN A 90 0.51 2.35 -5.35
N LEU A 91 1.06 2.04 -4.18
CA LEU A 91 2.39 2.42 -3.80
C LEU A 91 3.34 1.27 -4.13
N ILE A 92 4.59 1.60 -4.44
CA ILE A 92 5.66 0.63 -4.69
C ILE A 92 6.64 0.68 -3.53
N TRP A 93 6.71 -0.40 -2.77
CA TRP A 93 7.75 -0.53 -1.78
C TRP A 93 9.02 -1.06 -2.45
N SER A 94 10.03 -0.18 -2.60
CA SER A 94 11.36 -0.53 -3.10
C SER A 94 12.18 -1.14 -1.96
N LYS A 95 12.62 -2.38 -2.15
CA LYS A 95 13.41 -3.14 -1.17
C LYS A 95 14.89 -3.05 -1.50
N GLN A 96 15.74 -2.82 -0.51
CA GLN A 96 17.19 -2.91 -0.72
C GLN A 96 17.64 -4.35 -1.00
N ARG A 97 17.07 -5.33 -0.29
CA ARG A 97 17.36 -6.74 -0.52
C ARG A 97 16.42 -7.31 -1.59
N VAL A 98 17.00 -7.72 -2.67
CA VAL A 98 16.30 -8.38 -3.77
C VAL A 98 15.97 -9.83 -3.43
N THR A 99 14.95 -10.37 -4.10
CA THR A 99 14.54 -11.79 -3.97
C THR A 99 14.49 -12.46 -5.34
N GLY A 100 14.41 -13.80 -5.37
CA GLY A 100 14.29 -14.55 -6.62
C GLY A 100 15.61 -14.95 -7.24
N PHE A 101 16.70 -15.01 -6.47
CA PHE A 101 18.05 -15.35 -6.96
C PHE A 101 18.14 -16.68 -7.70
N LEU A 102 17.32 -17.67 -7.37
CA LEU A 102 17.26 -18.96 -8.08
C LEU A 102 16.86 -18.80 -9.56
N ASN A 103 16.22 -17.70 -9.91
CA ASN A 103 15.78 -17.39 -11.28
C ASN A 103 16.60 -16.27 -11.92
N ALA A 104 17.74 -15.87 -11.36
CA ALA A 104 18.53 -14.73 -11.82
C ALA A 104 18.97 -14.85 -13.28
N ASN A 105 19.17 -16.06 -13.79
CA ASN A 105 19.53 -16.33 -15.19
C ASN A 105 18.31 -16.37 -16.14
N LYS A 106 17.09 -16.23 -15.63
CA LYS A 106 15.85 -16.34 -16.41
C LYS A 106 15.01 -15.06 -16.40
N MET A 107 15.12 -14.27 -15.33
CA MET A 107 14.35 -13.04 -15.17
C MET A 107 15.07 -12.09 -14.20
N PRO A 108 14.77 -10.77 -14.23
CA PRO A 108 15.29 -9.82 -13.27
C PRO A 108 14.96 -10.20 -11.84
N LEU A 109 15.89 -9.87 -10.93
CA LEU A 109 15.66 -10.03 -9.50
C LEU A 109 14.55 -9.07 -9.03
N ARG A 110 13.76 -9.54 -8.11
CA ARG A 110 12.60 -8.81 -7.60
C ARG A 110 13.02 -7.85 -6.49
N SER A 111 12.91 -6.55 -6.76
CA SER A 111 13.36 -5.47 -5.86
C SER A 111 12.22 -4.66 -5.25
N HIS A 112 10.96 -5.03 -5.50
CA HIS A 112 9.81 -4.29 -4.98
C HIS A 112 8.64 -5.19 -4.62
N GLU A 113 7.71 -4.63 -3.86
CA GLU A 113 6.36 -5.14 -3.64
C GLU A 113 5.35 -4.03 -3.89
N ASP A 114 4.14 -4.40 -4.25
CA ASP A 114 3.03 -3.47 -4.41
C ASP A 114 2.29 -3.30 -3.09
N ILE A 115 1.72 -2.11 -2.88
CA ILE A 115 0.78 -1.83 -1.81
C ILE A 115 -0.45 -1.21 -2.44
N ALA A 116 -1.51 -1.98 -2.54
CA ALA A 116 -2.75 -1.53 -3.17
C ALA A 116 -3.63 -0.78 -2.18
N VAL A 117 -4.10 0.41 -2.57
CA VAL A 117 -4.91 1.30 -1.73
C VAL A 117 -6.34 1.37 -2.26
N PHE A 118 -7.28 1.07 -1.37
CA PHE A 118 -8.71 1.03 -1.66
C PHE A 118 -9.47 1.92 -0.68
N TYR A 119 -10.49 2.63 -1.14
CA TYR A 119 -11.43 3.34 -0.29
C TYR A 119 -12.73 3.68 -1.02
N ARG A 120 -13.81 3.90 -0.23
CA ARG A 120 -15.12 4.35 -0.73
C ARG A 120 -15.18 5.86 -0.91
N LYS A 121 -14.83 6.59 0.14
CA LYS A 121 -14.71 8.05 0.19
C LYS A 121 -13.29 8.41 0.56
N GLN A 122 -12.80 9.55 0.08
CA GLN A 122 -11.46 10.03 0.36
C GLN A 122 -11.17 9.96 1.87
N PRO A 123 -10.16 9.20 2.29
CA PRO A 123 -9.70 9.16 3.68
C PRO A 123 -8.94 10.43 4.04
N ILE A 124 -8.66 10.60 5.32
CA ILE A 124 -7.72 11.64 5.76
C ILE A 124 -6.36 11.30 5.17
N TYR A 125 -5.83 12.24 4.40
CA TYR A 125 -4.49 12.12 3.81
C TYR A 125 -3.57 13.18 4.41
N ASN A 126 -2.55 12.74 5.12
CA ASN A 126 -1.53 13.58 5.72
C ASN A 126 -0.18 13.34 5.01
N PRO A 127 0.15 14.08 3.93
CA PRO A 127 1.35 13.85 3.17
C PRO A 127 2.60 14.12 4.00
N GLN A 128 3.48 13.14 4.09
CA GLN A 128 4.78 13.29 4.74
C GLN A 128 5.71 14.02 3.77
N MET A 129 5.82 15.34 3.94
CA MET A 129 6.60 16.21 3.05
C MET A 129 8.09 15.89 3.15
N VAL A 130 8.78 15.88 2.02
CA VAL A 130 10.20 15.57 1.93
C VAL A 130 10.98 16.83 1.61
N LYS A 131 11.97 17.18 2.44
CA LYS A 131 12.88 18.29 2.17
C LYS A 131 13.66 18.04 0.89
N CYS A 132 13.79 19.06 0.06
CA CYS A 132 14.57 18.99 -1.17
C CYS A 132 15.79 19.89 -1.11
N ALA A 133 16.83 19.52 -1.87
CA ALA A 133 18.04 20.34 -1.99
C ALA A 133 17.69 21.70 -2.64
N PRO A 134 18.44 22.78 -2.35
CA PRO A 134 18.16 24.13 -2.84
C PRO A 134 17.95 24.23 -4.35
N HIS A 135 18.72 23.46 -5.13
CA HIS A 135 18.63 23.41 -6.59
C HIS A 135 17.39 22.65 -7.10
N GLN A 136 16.68 21.95 -6.23
CA GLN A 136 15.48 21.18 -6.55
C GLN A 136 14.19 21.87 -6.07
N ARG A 137 14.29 23.09 -5.55
CA ARG A 137 13.12 23.87 -5.12
C ARG A 137 12.13 23.97 -6.28
N ASN A 138 10.86 23.78 -5.96
CA ASN A 138 9.81 23.95 -6.94
C ASN A 138 9.66 25.43 -7.28
N HIS A 139 10.26 25.85 -8.37
CA HIS A 139 9.92 27.09 -9.01
C HIS A 139 8.75 26.86 -9.94
N ARG A 140 7.52 26.82 -9.42
CA ARG A 140 6.37 27.04 -10.29
C ARG A 140 6.40 28.50 -10.66
N ARG A 141 6.81 28.79 -11.88
CA ARG A 141 6.71 30.15 -12.42
C ARG A 141 5.24 30.50 -12.54
N GLY A 142 4.82 31.48 -11.76
CA GLY A 142 3.52 32.14 -11.88
C GLY A 142 3.57 33.21 -12.97
N ASP A 143 4.19 32.90 -14.12
CA ASP A 143 3.99 33.71 -15.30
C ASP A 143 2.69 33.23 -15.93
N GLY A 144 1.66 34.03 -15.90
CA GLY A 144 0.35 33.74 -16.48
C GLY A 144 0.33 33.40 -17.97
N SER A 145 1.46 32.98 -18.54
CA SER A 145 1.64 32.68 -19.97
C SER A 145 1.36 31.23 -20.33
N HIS A 146 1.27 30.30 -19.40
CA HIS A 146 0.86 28.94 -19.68
C HIS A 146 -0.57 28.70 -19.21
N SER A 147 -1.51 29.20 -19.99
CA SER A 147 -2.87 28.69 -20.00
C SER A 147 -2.82 27.17 -20.15
N LEU A 148 -3.02 26.45 -19.05
CA LEU A 148 -3.16 24.99 -19.04
C LEU A 148 -4.47 24.52 -19.70
N LYS A 149 -5.07 25.34 -20.55
CA LYS A 149 -6.24 25.02 -21.38
C LYS A 149 -5.97 23.94 -22.43
N ARG A 150 -4.78 23.38 -22.46
CA ARG A 150 -4.39 22.33 -23.40
C ARG A 150 -3.91 21.12 -22.66
N GLY A 151 -4.79 20.22 -22.34
CA GLY A 151 -4.29 18.97 -21.83
C GLY A 151 -5.38 17.96 -21.59
N CYS A 152 -4.96 16.74 -21.62
CA CYS A 152 -5.74 15.57 -21.25
C CYS A 152 -6.26 15.64 -19.79
N TYR A 153 -5.91 16.67 -19.05
CA TYR A 153 -6.19 16.82 -17.62
C TYR A 153 -7.35 17.77 -17.28
N GLY A 154 -8.04 18.31 -18.30
CA GLY A 154 -9.15 19.25 -18.10
C GLY A 154 -8.72 20.65 -17.64
N ASP A 155 -9.71 21.47 -17.30
CA ASP A 155 -9.48 22.85 -16.82
C ASP A 155 -9.02 22.83 -15.36
N HIS A 156 -7.83 23.38 -15.10
CA HIS A 156 -7.32 23.55 -13.74
C HIS A 156 -7.43 25.02 -13.31
N LYS A 157 -7.84 25.23 -12.06
CA LYS A 157 -7.76 26.56 -11.44
C LYS A 157 -6.29 26.95 -11.32
N GLU A 158 -5.98 28.21 -11.63
CA GLU A 158 -4.67 28.77 -11.38
C GLU A 158 -4.35 28.67 -9.87
N VAL A 159 -3.25 28.04 -9.56
CA VAL A 159 -2.75 27.93 -8.18
C VAL A 159 -1.56 28.87 -8.07
N PRO A 160 -1.53 29.78 -7.08
CA PRO A 160 -0.40 30.69 -6.91
C PRO A 160 0.90 29.89 -6.70
N THR A 161 1.99 30.41 -7.24
CA THR A 161 3.31 29.80 -7.09
C THR A 161 3.75 29.89 -5.65
N ILE A 162 3.85 28.75 -4.99
CA ILE A 162 4.46 28.64 -3.67
C ILE A 162 5.88 28.12 -3.89
N VAL A 163 6.87 28.91 -3.51
CA VAL A 163 8.26 28.45 -3.44
C VAL A 163 8.40 27.64 -2.16
N SER A 164 8.57 26.35 -2.28
CA SER A 164 8.75 25.46 -1.13
C SER A 164 10.03 24.66 -1.29
N ASP A 165 10.75 24.51 -0.19
CA ASP A 165 11.89 23.58 -0.06
C ASP A 165 11.44 22.16 0.29
N GLU A 166 10.13 21.93 0.31
CA GLU A 166 9.51 20.63 0.52
C GLU A 166 8.77 20.15 -0.72
N LYS A 167 8.74 18.85 -0.92
CA LYS A 167 8.02 18.15 -2.00
C LYS A 167 7.04 17.14 -1.42
N PHE A 168 5.95 16.96 -2.14
CA PHE A 168 5.02 15.88 -1.83
C PHE A 168 5.70 14.51 -1.96
N PRO A 169 5.29 13.54 -1.12
CA PRO A 169 5.80 12.18 -1.21
C PRO A 169 5.49 11.57 -2.58
N LYS A 170 6.35 10.63 -2.97
CA LYS A 170 6.19 9.88 -4.23
C LYS A 170 5.49 8.55 -3.97
N SER A 171 4.97 7.95 -5.03
CA SER A 171 4.37 6.60 -4.99
C SER A 171 5.39 5.48 -4.78
N ILE A 172 6.68 5.76 -4.90
CA ILE A 172 7.75 4.81 -4.58
C ILE A 172 8.28 5.16 -3.20
N ILE A 173 8.13 4.22 -2.28
CA ILE A 173 8.60 4.32 -0.89
C ILE A 173 9.80 3.39 -0.71
N CYS A 174 10.83 3.88 -0.02
CA CYS A 174 12.06 3.15 0.22
C CYS A 174 12.22 2.96 1.73
N PHE A 175 12.10 1.73 2.19
CA PHE A 175 12.40 1.34 3.55
C PHE A 175 13.27 0.11 3.54
N ASP A 176 14.25 0.11 4.41
CA ASP A 176 15.13 -1.02 4.56
C ASP A 176 14.41 -2.14 5.30
N LYS A 177 14.63 -3.35 4.86
CA LYS A 177 14.23 -4.51 5.63
C LYS A 177 15.11 -4.57 6.88
N GLU A 178 14.51 -4.83 8.02
CA GLU A 178 15.23 -5.10 9.26
C GLU A 178 16.26 -6.22 9.07
N HIS A 179 17.34 -6.17 9.84
CA HIS A 179 18.39 -7.18 9.76
C HIS A 179 17.81 -8.55 10.08
N SER A 180 18.25 -9.60 9.35
CA SER A 180 17.70 -10.95 9.51
C SER A 180 17.84 -11.53 10.93
N ALA A 181 18.77 -11.02 11.73
CA ALA A 181 18.94 -11.39 13.14
C ALA A 181 17.82 -10.82 14.04
N ASP A 182 17.16 -9.73 13.62
CA ASP A 182 16.15 -9.03 14.41
C ASP A 182 14.73 -9.34 13.94
N THR A 183 14.57 -10.23 12.94
CA THR A 183 13.26 -10.60 12.40
C THR A 183 12.72 -11.87 13.05
N PHE A 184 11.48 -11.82 13.53
CA PHE A 184 10.76 -12.96 14.10
C PHE A 184 10.18 -13.90 13.02
N HIS A 185 10.05 -13.41 11.77
CA HIS A 185 9.48 -14.16 10.66
C HIS A 185 10.21 -13.85 9.34
N PRO A 186 10.47 -14.86 8.47
CA PRO A 186 11.20 -14.68 7.21
C PRO A 186 10.60 -13.64 6.26
N THR A 187 9.27 -13.46 6.30
CA THR A 187 8.52 -12.51 5.46
C THR A 187 8.08 -11.26 6.21
N GLN A 188 8.64 -10.99 7.40
CA GLN A 188 8.29 -9.81 8.20
C GLN A 188 8.45 -8.53 7.39
N LYS A 189 7.42 -7.67 7.46
CA LYS A 189 7.46 -6.32 6.87
C LYS A 189 8.14 -5.35 7.83
N PRO A 190 8.87 -4.34 7.33
CA PRO A 190 9.46 -3.29 8.16
C PRO A 190 8.39 -2.58 9.00
N GLU A 191 8.65 -2.37 10.29
CA GLU A 191 7.73 -1.63 11.16
C GLU A 191 7.51 -0.19 10.67
N ILE A 192 8.60 0.48 10.28
CA ILE A 192 8.56 1.85 9.80
C ILE A 192 7.74 1.99 8.51
N GLY A 193 7.72 0.97 7.66
CA GLY A 193 6.90 0.95 6.45
C GLY A 193 5.39 0.95 6.73
N ARG A 194 4.97 0.45 7.89
CA ARG A 194 3.57 0.45 8.32
C ARG A 194 3.10 1.81 8.85
N ALA A 195 4.02 2.61 9.39
CA ALA A 195 3.71 3.92 9.97
C ALA A 195 3.49 5.02 8.92
N HIS A 196 3.88 4.80 7.67
CA HIS A 196 3.89 5.82 6.61
C HIS A 196 2.86 5.57 5.50
N VAL A 197 1.99 4.60 5.67
CA VAL A 197 0.97 4.23 4.67
C VAL A 197 -0.39 4.80 5.00
#